data_8ae61ed0b538853ee6a36d56ac8b5151
#
_entry.id   8ae61ed0b538853ee6a36d56ac8b5151
#
_cell.length_a   1.000
_cell.length_b   1.000
_cell.length_c   1.000
_cell.angle_alpha   90.00
_cell.angle_beta   90.00
_cell.angle_gamma   90.00
#
_symmetry.space_group_name_H-M   'P 1'
#
loop_
_entity.id
_entity.type
_entity.pdbx_description
1 polymer ?
#
loop_
_entity_poly.entity_id
_entity_poly.type
_entity_poly.pdbx_seq_one_letter_code
_entity_poly.pdbx_strand_id
1 'polypeptide(L)'
;MDTHIWVWSLLEPGRLSRRVSKALADPANEVWTSPISVWEILVLRQKGRLILQPDAMAWVSAALLRVPLKEATLTHEVAMATAQVALRHQDPADRFLAASAKVYGLTLVTSDRNLLAGKGFSVLANR
;
A
#
# COMPACT_ATOMS: atom_id res chain seq x y z
N MET A 1 -2.03 -1.66 -2.86
CA MET A 1 -0.87 -2.29 -2.17
C MET A 1 -0.60 -1.56 -0.87
N ASP A 2 -0.30 -2.31 0.17
CA ASP A 2 0.36 -1.79 1.35
C ASP A 2 1.75 -1.21 0.98
N THR A 3 2.23 -0.27 1.75
CA THR A 3 3.50 0.43 1.50
C THR A 3 4.68 -0.52 1.33
N HIS A 4 4.84 -1.51 2.23
CA HIS A 4 5.96 -2.47 2.14
C HIS A 4 5.86 -3.35 0.90
N ILE A 5 4.66 -3.75 0.49
CA ILE A 5 4.48 -4.53 -0.74
C ILE A 5 4.98 -3.73 -1.94
N TRP A 6 4.65 -2.44 -2.01
CA TRP A 6 5.12 -1.58 -3.09
C TRP A 6 6.64 -1.45 -3.09
N VAL A 7 7.24 -1.15 -1.94
CA VAL A 7 8.70 -1.03 -1.80
C VAL A 7 9.38 -2.34 -2.20
N TRP A 8 8.91 -3.48 -1.68
CA TRP A 8 9.50 -4.78 -2.01
C TRP A 8 9.35 -5.13 -3.47
N SER A 9 8.23 -4.77 -4.10
CA SER A 9 8.04 -5.04 -5.54
C SER A 9 9.12 -4.37 -6.41
N LEU A 10 9.70 -3.28 -5.93
CA LEU A 10 10.72 -2.52 -6.66
C LEU A 10 12.15 -2.81 -6.19
N LEU A 11 12.36 -3.04 -4.89
CA LEU A 11 13.69 -3.19 -4.31
C LEU A 11 14.04 -4.64 -3.96
N GLU A 12 13.05 -5.42 -3.53
CA GLU A 12 13.27 -6.79 -3.04
C GLU A 12 12.14 -7.71 -3.49
N PRO A 13 11.94 -7.92 -4.80
CA PRO A 13 10.80 -8.71 -5.30
C PRO A 13 10.77 -10.15 -4.77
N GLY A 14 11.91 -10.69 -4.34
CA GLY A 14 11.98 -12.01 -3.72
C GLY A 14 11.22 -12.13 -2.38
N ARG A 15 10.87 -11.01 -1.76
CA ARG A 15 10.05 -10.99 -0.54
C ARG A 15 8.55 -11.14 -0.81
N LEU A 16 8.14 -11.03 -2.07
CA LEU A 16 6.75 -11.24 -2.45
C LEU A 16 6.48 -12.73 -2.67
N SER A 17 5.33 -13.21 -2.20
CA SER A 17 4.88 -14.56 -2.51
C SER A 17 4.64 -14.70 -4.02
N ARG A 18 4.69 -15.94 -4.51
CA ARG A 18 4.40 -16.21 -5.93
C ARG A 18 3.02 -15.70 -6.32
N ARG A 19 2.04 -15.89 -5.44
CA ARG A 19 0.66 -15.44 -5.68
C ARG A 19 0.57 -13.92 -5.80
N VAL A 20 1.24 -13.18 -4.94
CA VAL A 20 1.26 -11.70 -4.99
C VAL A 20 2.01 -11.22 -6.23
N SER A 21 3.18 -11.76 -6.51
CA SER A 21 3.95 -11.41 -7.71
C SER A 21 3.14 -11.61 -8.98
N LYS A 22 2.43 -12.74 -9.05
CA LYS A 22 1.57 -13.06 -10.21
C LYS A 22 0.42 -12.07 -10.33
N ALA A 23 -0.24 -11.74 -9.21
CA ALA A 23 -1.36 -10.79 -9.21
C ALA A 23 -0.93 -9.38 -9.65
N LEU A 24 0.23 -8.92 -9.19
CA LEU A 24 0.75 -7.60 -9.57
C LEU A 24 1.19 -7.53 -11.03
N ALA A 25 1.64 -8.64 -11.60
CA ALA A 25 2.09 -8.72 -12.99
C ALA A 25 0.98 -9.00 -13.99
N ASP A 26 -0.20 -9.42 -13.53
CA ASP A 26 -1.33 -9.78 -14.40
C ASP A 26 -1.92 -8.51 -15.04
N PRO A 27 -1.89 -8.38 -16.38
CA PRO A 27 -2.43 -7.18 -17.04
C PRO A 27 -3.96 -7.04 -16.91
N ALA A 28 -4.67 -8.09 -16.49
CA ALA A 28 -6.10 -8.01 -16.20
C ALA A 28 -6.37 -7.29 -14.88
N ASN A 29 -5.38 -7.15 -14.01
CA ASN A 29 -5.51 -6.45 -12.75
C ASN A 29 -5.05 -4.99 -12.87
N GLU A 30 -5.78 -4.10 -12.21
CA GLU A 30 -5.34 -2.73 -12.00
C GLU A 30 -4.62 -2.65 -10.67
N VAL A 31 -3.44 -2.05 -10.66
CA VAL A 31 -2.68 -1.83 -9.44
C VAL A 31 -2.87 -0.39 -8.98
N TRP A 32 -3.27 -0.24 -7.72
CA TRP A 32 -3.54 1.04 -7.10
C TRP A 32 -2.57 1.29 -5.95
N THR A 33 -2.16 2.54 -5.79
CA THR A 33 -1.37 2.97 -4.66
C THR A 33 -2.02 4.17 -3.98
N SER A 34 -1.79 4.30 -2.68
CA SER A 34 -2.34 5.41 -1.90
C SER A 34 -1.29 6.49 -1.67
N PRO A 35 -1.68 7.77 -1.66
CA PRO A 35 -0.81 8.85 -1.19
C PRO A 35 -0.24 8.62 0.22
N ILE A 36 -0.96 7.86 1.06
CA ILE A 36 -0.45 7.45 2.39
C ILE A 36 0.83 6.63 2.26
N SER A 37 0.94 5.77 1.25
CA SER A 37 2.16 5.00 1.03
C SER A 37 3.35 5.89 0.66
N VAL A 38 3.12 6.93 -0.11
CA VAL A 38 4.17 7.93 -0.41
C VAL A 38 4.64 8.59 0.89
N TRP A 39 3.71 9.04 1.71
CA TRP A 39 4.03 9.65 3.00
C TRP A 39 4.80 8.69 3.92
N GLU A 40 4.36 7.43 4.02
CA GLU A 40 5.06 6.43 4.82
C GLU A 40 6.49 6.17 4.36
N ILE A 41 6.73 6.14 3.05
CA ILE A 41 8.09 5.99 2.49
C ILE A 41 8.98 7.14 2.94
N LEU A 42 8.47 8.37 2.87
CA LEU A 42 9.22 9.54 3.30
C LEU A 42 9.53 9.50 4.80
N VAL A 43 8.59 9.04 5.61
CA VAL A 43 8.79 8.85 7.07
C VAL A 43 9.83 7.76 7.34
N LEU A 44 9.75 6.62 6.66
CA LEU A 44 10.73 5.53 6.81
C LEU A 44 12.14 5.99 6.43
N ARG A 45 12.28 6.77 5.38
CA ARG A 45 13.57 7.35 4.96
C ARG A 45 14.11 8.29 6.04
N GLN A 46 13.26 9.15 6.58
CA GLN A 46 13.61 10.09 7.65
C GLN A 46 14.13 9.37 8.90
N LYS A 47 13.52 8.21 9.22
CA LYS A 47 13.91 7.39 10.37
C LYS A 47 15.13 6.50 10.07
N GLY A 48 15.71 6.57 8.89
CA GLY A 48 16.85 5.76 8.49
C GLY A 48 16.52 4.29 8.23
N ARG A 49 15.24 3.93 8.07
CA ARG A 49 14.79 2.55 7.84
C ARG A 49 14.76 2.17 6.36
N LEU A 50 14.87 3.13 5.47
CA LEU A 50 15.01 2.93 4.03
C LEU A 50 16.13 3.80 3.51
N ILE A 51 16.93 3.23 2.58
CA ILE A 51 17.94 3.97 1.83
C ILE A 51 17.45 4.04 0.39
N LEU A 52 17.20 5.25 -0.09
CA LEU A 52 16.63 5.50 -1.42
C LEU A 52 17.56 6.41 -2.22
N GLN A 53 17.91 5.98 -3.43
CA GLN A 53 18.86 6.69 -4.29
C GLN A 53 18.13 7.37 -5.45
N PRO A 54 18.49 8.60 -5.82
CA PRO A 54 19.50 9.47 -5.17
C PRO A 54 19.00 10.11 -3.87
N ASP A 55 17.68 10.23 -3.71
CA ASP A 55 16.98 10.70 -2.51
C ASP A 55 15.53 10.22 -2.53
N ALA A 56 14.80 10.39 -1.43
CA ALA A 56 13.44 9.87 -1.30
C ALA A 56 12.48 10.48 -2.32
N MET A 57 12.53 11.78 -2.56
CA MET A 57 11.62 12.45 -3.50
C MET A 57 11.84 11.96 -4.93
N ALA A 58 13.09 11.90 -5.38
CA ALA A 58 13.43 11.41 -6.71
C ALA A 58 13.06 9.95 -6.89
N TRP A 59 13.32 9.12 -5.86
CA TRP A 59 12.98 7.70 -5.89
C TRP A 59 11.47 7.49 -6.03
N VAL A 60 10.66 8.19 -5.21
CA VAL A 60 9.20 8.08 -5.25
C VAL A 60 8.67 8.55 -6.60
N SER A 61 9.15 9.68 -7.12
CA SER A 61 8.72 10.18 -8.42
C SER A 61 8.97 9.17 -9.54
N ALA A 62 10.15 8.54 -9.54
CA ALA A 62 10.49 7.51 -10.51
C ALA A 62 9.63 6.24 -10.32
N ALA A 63 9.39 5.84 -9.07
CA ALA A 63 8.59 4.67 -8.75
C ALA A 63 7.14 4.82 -9.23
N LEU A 64 6.56 6.00 -9.09
CA LEU A 64 5.19 6.28 -9.55
C LEU A 64 5.04 6.20 -11.06
N LEU A 65 6.12 6.41 -11.81
CA LEU A 65 6.12 6.37 -13.28
C LEU A 65 6.56 5.02 -13.86
N ARG A 66 7.16 4.15 -13.04
CA ARG A 66 7.78 2.91 -13.52
C ARG A 66 6.80 1.89 -14.05
N VAL A 67 5.64 1.76 -13.40
CA VAL A 67 4.54 0.90 -13.82
C VAL A 67 3.24 1.71 -13.78
N PRO A 68 2.24 1.36 -14.60
CA PRO A 68 0.95 2.02 -14.51
C PRO A 68 0.30 1.79 -13.15
N LEU A 69 0.13 2.86 -12.39
CA LEU A 69 -0.51 2.83 -11.08
C LEU A 69 -1.69 3.81 -11.08
N LYS A 70 -2.80 3.37 -10.50
CA LYS A 70 -3.92 4.26 -10.22
C LYS A 70 -3.78 4.81 -8.80
N GLU A 71 -4.16 6.05 -8.61
CA GLU A 71 -4.10 6.69 -7.30
C GLU A 71 -5.40 6.46 -6.54
N ALA A 72 -5.30 5.89 -5.34
CA ALA A 72 -6.41 5.82 -4.40
C ALA A 72 -6.48 7.14 -3.62
N THR A 73 -7.06 8.15 -4.23
CA THR A 73 -7.09 9.52 -3.72
C THR A 73 -7.71 9.58 -2.32
N LEU A 74 -7.10 10.34 -1.41
CA LEU A 74 -7.60 10.53 -0.04
C LEU A 74 -8.68 11.61 -0.04
N THR A 75 -9.91 11.17 -0.26
CA THR A 75 -11.08 12.04 -0.32
C THR A 75 -11.76 12.16 1.04
N HIS A 76 -12.75 13.05 1.15
CA HIS A 76 -13.62 13.12 2.34
C HIS A 76 -14.31 11.77 2.57
N GLU A 77 -14.74 11.09 1.51
CA GLU A 77 -15.37 9.77 1.62
C GLU A 77 -14.43 8.74 2.24
N VAL A 78 -13.16 8.72 1.80
CA VAL A 78 -12.13 7.85 2.39
C VAL A 78 -11.93 8.18 3.87
N ALA A 79 -11.83 9.47 4.21
CA ALA A 79 -11.66 9.89 5.60
C ALA A 79 -12.84 9.44 6.47
N MET A 80 -14.07 9.59 6.00
CA MET A 80 -15.26 9.10 6.72
C MET A 80 -15.27 7.58 6.86
N ALA A 81 -14.82 6.86 5.84
CA ALA A 81 -14.77 5.40 5.84
C ALA A 81 -13.77 4.84 6.87
N THR A 82 -12.83 5.62 7.37
CA THR A 82 -11.93 5.18 8.45
C THR A 82 -12.70 4.77 9.70
N ALA A 83 -13.90 5.33 9.92
CA ALA A 83 -14.76 4.95 11.03
C ALA A 83 -15.51 3.62 10.81
N GLN A 84 -15.49 3.10 9.58
CA GLN A 84 -16.24 1.90 9.18
C GLN A 84 -15.36 0.65 9.07
N VAL A 85 -14.05 0.78 9.26
CA VAL A 85 -13.12 -0.35 9.25
C VAL A 85 -12.69 -0.69 10.67
N ALA A 86 -12.54 -1.98 10.94
CA ALA A 86 -12.12 -2.46 12.26
C ALA A 86 -10.68 -2.97 12.19
N LEU A 87 -9.80 -2.34 12.96
CA LEU A 87 -8.41 -2.72 13.10
C LEU A 87 -8.06 -2.82 14.58
N ARG A 88 -7.15 -3.75 14.94
CA ARG A 88 -6.70 -3.92 16.32
C ARG A 88 -5.86 -2.75 16.82
N HIS A 89 -5.12 -2.11 15.91
CA HIS A 89 -4.25 -0.99 16.21
C HIS A 89 -4.83 0.31 15.69
N GLN A 90 -4.44 1.41 16.34
CA GLN A 90 -4.86 2.76 15.96
C GLN A 90 -3.86 3.43 15.02
N ASP A 91 -3.12 2.65 14.23
CA ASP A 91 -2.21 3.21 13.23
C ASP A 91 -3.03 3.97 12.16
N PRO A 92 -2.86 5.31 12.06
CA PRO A 92 -3.65 6.10 11.12
C PRO A 92 -3.39 5.72 9.67
N ALA A 93 -2.15 5.40 9.30
CA ALA A 93 -1.81 5.02 7.94
C ALA A 93 -2.55 3.74 7.53
N ASP A 94 -2.56 2.73 8.39
CA ASP A 94 -3.29 1.48 8.13
C ASP A 94 -4.79 1.72 8.00
N ARG A 95 -5.36 2.60 8.81
CA ARG A 95 -6.78 2.96 8.69
C ARG A 95 -7.10 3.58 7.35
N PHE A 96 -6.26 4.49 6.87
CA PHE A 96 -6.47 5.11 5.57
C PHE A 96 -6.33 4.10 4.42
N LEU A 97 -5.38 3.16 4.52
CA LEU A 97 -5.24 2.10 3.53
C LEU A 97 -6.48 1.20 3.49
N ALA A 98 -6.95 0.76 4.65
CA ALA A 98 -8.15 -0.07 4.76
C ALA A 98 -9.40 0.66 4.26
N ALA A 99 -9.57 1.92 4.63
CA ALA A 99 -10.68 2.76 4.19
C ALA A 99 -10.66 2.96 2.66
N SER A 100 -9.49 3.18 2.09
CA SER A 100 -9.33 3.31 0.63
C SER A 100 -9.73 2.02 -0.08
N ALA A 101 -9.31 0.87 0.44
CA ALA A 101 -9.70 -0.42 -0.12
C ALA A 101 -11.22 -0.59 -0.11
N LYS A 102 -11.87 -0.20 0.99
CA LYS A 102 -13.33 -0.25 1.11
C LYS A 102 -14.03 0.66 0.11
N VAL A 103 -13.64 1.93 0.05
CA VAL A 103 -14.29 2.94 -0.79
C VAL A 103 -14.15 2.62 -2.27
N TYR A 104 -12.97 2.21 -2.69
CA TYR A 104 -12.70 1.94 -4.10
C TYR A 104 -12.96 0.49 -4.52
N GLY A 105 -13.44 -0.35 -3.60
CA GLY A 105 -13.71 -1.76 -3.89
C GLY A 105 -12.46 -2.54 -4.25
N LEU A 106 -11.34 -2.24 -3.58
CA LEU A 106 -10.04 -2.84 -3.85
C LEU A 106 -9.75 -3.97 -2.87
N THR A 107 -8.84 -4.86 -3.29
CA THR A 107 -8.23 -5.85 -2.40
C THR A 107 -6.88 -5.31 -1.92
N LEU A 108 -6.72 -5.16 -0.61
CA LEU A 108 -5.49 -4.67 -0.02
C LEU A 108 -4.47 -5.81 0.08
N VAL A 109 -3.37 -5.69 -0.63
CA VAL A 109 -2.27 -6.67 -0.58
C VAL A 109 -1.32 -6.27 0.53
N THR A 110 -1.09 -7.16 1.49
CA THR A 110 -0.30 -6.85 2.69
C THR A 110 0.32 -8.09 3.32
N SER A 111 1.41 -7.89 4.06
CA SER A 111 1.98 -8.87 4.99
C SER A 111 1.63 -8.54 6.45
N ASP A 112 1.05 -7.39 6.71
CA ASP A 112 0.79 -6.90 8.07
C ASP A 112 -0.35 -7.68 8.72
N ARG A 113 -0.06 -8.29 9.88
CA ARG A 113 -1.04 -9.11 10.61
C ARG A 113 -2.25 -8.30 11.08
N ASN A 114 -2.07 -7.03 11.39
CA ASN A 114 -3.17 -6.16 11.84
C ASN A 114 -4.14 -5.90 10.70
N LEU A 115 -3.63 -5.63 9.50
CA LEU A 115 -4.45 -5.45 8.31
C LEU A 115 -5.13 -6.75 7.89
N LEU A 116 -4.42 -7.88 7.96
CA LEU A 116 -4.99 -9.19 7.63
C LEU A 116 -6.10 -9.61 8.59
N ALA A 117 -6.02 -9.21 9.86
CA ALA A 117 -7.04 -9.49 10.87
C ALA A 117 -8.18 -8.45 10.88
N GLY A 118 -8.06 -7.37 10.12
CA GLY A 118 -9.06 -6.31 10.06
C GLY A 118 -10.35 -6.75 9.38
N LYS A 119 -11.40 -5.95 9.55
CA LYS A 119 -12.72 -6.21 8.98
C LYS A 119 -13.28 -4.97 8.30
N GLY A 120 -14.16 -5.18 7.33
CA GLY A 120 -14.80 -4.13 6.57
C GLY A 120 -14.12 -3.84 5.23
N PHE A 121 -13.12 -4.63 4.85
CA PHE A 121 -12.39 -4.51 3.58
C PHE A 121 -11.79 -5.85 3.19
N SER A 122 -11.44 -6.00 1.90
CA SER A 122 -10.85 -7.23 1.37
C SER A 122 -9.33 -7.20 1.43
N VAL A 123 -8.70 -8.34 1.73
CA VAL A 123 -7.25 -8.46 1.82
C VAL A 123 -6.73 -9.65 1.02
N LEU A 124 -5.51 -9.54 0.55
CA LEU A 124 -4.73 -10.63 -0.04
C LEU A 124 -3.40 -10.69 0.72
N ALA A 125 -3.16 -11.79 1.40
CA ALA A 125 -1.95 -11.98 2.18
C ALA A 125 -0.74 -12.25 1.28
N ASN A 126 0.38 -11.63 1.61
CA ASN A 126 1.67 -11.90 0.99
C ASN A 126 2.29 -13.15 1.65
N ARG A 127 1.79 -14.31 1.23
CA ARG A 127 2.29 -15.60 1.70
C ARG A 127 1.89 -16.74 0.77
#